data_2d88f7961502187be437e9ba65b17a5a
#
_entry.id   2d88f7961502187be437e9ba65b17a5a
#
_cell.length_a   1.000
_cell.length_b   1.000
_cell.length_c   1.000
_cell.angle_alpha   90.00
_cell.angle_beta   90.00
_cell.angle_gamma   90.00
#
_symmetry.space_group_name_H-M   'P 1'
#
loop_
_entity.id
_entity.type
_entity.pdbx_description
1 polymer ?
#
loop_
_entity_poly.entity_id
_entity_poly.type
_entity_poly.pdbx_seq_one_letter_code
_entity_poly.pdbx_strand_id
1 'polypeptide(L)'
;MQDLKKKLEDEIAALDMELRVDLPREIAKARAHGDLSENAEYHAAKERQGMVNARLGQLRARLRELSMVDFDRIPRDRVGLGSSVTVLDLDKNEEMLYKLVTSEDADVANGCISTTSPIGRALVGKKVGDTVKFQIPDGAREFEIIKLLTIHDINGSAKLNTPS
;
A
#
# COMPACT_ATOMS: atom_id res chain seq x y z
N MET A 1 -3.22 -4.33 -6.33
CA MET A 1 -2.94 -5.09 -5.09
C MET A 1 -2.07 -6.30 -5.30
N GLN A 2 -2.31 -7.12 -6.31
CA GLN A 2 -1.43 -8.25 -6.60
C GLN A 2 -0.02 -7.80 -7.00
N ASP A 3 0.09 -6.70 -7.74
CA ASP A 3 1.40 -6.14 -8.09
C ASP A 3 2.15 -5.62 -6.85
N LEU A 4 1.43 -5.00 -5.91
CA LEU A 4 2.02 -4.55 -4.66
C LEU A 4 2.50 -5.74 -3.83
N LYS A 5 1.68 -6.78 -3.75
CA LYS A 5 2.03 -8.01 -3.04
C LYS A 5 3.30 -8.63 -3.62
N LYS A 6 3.39 -8.70 -4.95
CA LYS A 6 4.57 -9.23 -5.62
C LYS A 6 5.81 -8.36 -5.36
N LYS A 7 5.67 -7.03 -5.40
CA LYS A 7 6.78 -6.13 -5.08
C LYS A 7 7.28 -6.36 -3.66
N LEU A 8 6.38 -6.56 -2.71
CA LEU A 8 6.75 -6.85 -1.32
C LEU A 8 7.47 -8.19 -1.22
N GLU A 9 6.96 -9.22 -1.89
CA GLU A 9 7.58 -10.54 -1.90
C GLU A 9 8.99 -10.49 -2.51
N ASP A 10 9.16 -9.76 -3.60
CA ASP A 10 10.46 -9.62 -4.27
C ASP A 10 11.47 -8.87 -3.39
N GLU A 11 11.04 -7.79 -2.72
CA GLU A 11 11.89 -7.05 -1.80
C GLU A 11 12.27 -7.90 -0.59
N ILE A 12 11.31 -8.64 -0.04
CA ILE A 12 11.57 -9.57 1.07
C ILE A 12 12.60 -10.62 0.66
N ALA A 13 12.46 -11.21 -0.52
CA ALA A 13 13.39 -12.23 -1.01
C ALA A 13 14.80 -11.68 -1.16
N ALA A 14 14.93 -10.46 -1.71
CA ALA A 14 16.24 -9.81 -1.90
C ALA A 14 16.91 -9.51 -0.55
N LEU A 15 16.17 -8.96 0.40
CA LEU A 15 16.70 -8.65 1.72
C LEU A 15 17.01 -9.90 2.54
N ASP A 16 16.18 -10.93 2.40
CA ASP A 16 16.43 -12.21 3.08
C ASP A 16 17.72 -12.86 2.57
N MET A 17 17.97 -12.81 1.27
CA MET A 17 19.22 -13.30 0.69
C MET A 17 20.43 -12.51 1.18
N GLU A 18 20.33 -11.17 1.25
CA GLU A 18 21.38 -10.33 1.81
C GLU A 18 21.68 -10.75 3.26
N LEU A 19 20.63 -10.97 4.05
CA LEU A 19 20.78 -11.32 5.45
C LEU A 19 21.38 -12.71 5.66
N ARG A 20 21.00 -13.69 4.84
CA ARG A 20 21.43 -15.08 5.00
C ARG A 20 22.73 -15.45 4.30
N VAL A 21 23.05 -14.74 3.21
CA VAL A 21 24.20 -15.07 2.37
C VAL A 21 25.23 -13.95 2.36
N ASP A 22 24.84 -12.76 1.93
CA ASP A 22 25.80 -11.69 1.67
C ASP A 22 26.39 -11.10 2.95
N LEU A 23 25.57 -10.78 3.94
CA LEU A 23 26.05 -10.21 5.20
C LEU A 23 26.91 -11.16 6.02
N PRO A 24 26.57 -12.44 6.15
CA PRO A 24 27.47 -13.38 6.84
C PRO A 24 28.84 -13.48 6.19
N ARG A 25 28.93 -13.43 4.87
CA ARG A 25 30.20 -13.40 4.14
C ARG A 25 31.01 -12.15 4.44
N GLU A 26 30.34 -10.99 4.42
CA GLU A 26 30.99 -9.71 4.73
C GLU A 26 31.48 -9.67 6.18
N ILE A 27 30.69 -10.17 7.10
CA ILE A 27 31.06 -10.24 8.51
C ILE A 27 32.27 -11.17 8.69
N ALA A 28 32.28 -12.32 8.03
CA ALA A 28 33.39 -13.27 8.10
C ALA A 28 34.67 -12.65 7.55
N LYS A 29 34.59 -11.94 6.43
CA LYS A 29 35.74 -11.22 5.85
C LYS A 29 36.25 -10.15 6.81
N ALA A 30 35.34 -9.38 7.39
CA ALA A 30 35.70 -8.32 8.33
C ALA A 30 36.41 -8.88 9.57
N ARG A 31 35.92 -10.00 10.09
CA ARG A 31 36.56 -10.67 11.25
C ARG A 31 37.97 -11.14 10.96
N ALA A 32 38.24 -11.53 9.71
CA ALA A 32 39.56 -11.99 9.29
C ALA A 32 40.62 -10.89 9.34
N HIS A 33 40.20 -9.62 9.36
CA HIS A 33 41.08 -8.45 9.39
C HIS A 33 41.57 -8.09 10.81
N GLY A 34 41.10 -8.76 11.87
CA GLY A 34 41.64 -8.63 13.22
C GLY A 34 40.73 -7.93 14.20
N ASP A 35 41.18 -6.84 14.83
CA ASP A 35 40.51 -6.18 15.95
C ASP A 35 39.12 -5.69 15.60
N LEU A 36 38.10 -6.29 16.22
CA LEU A 36 36.68 -5.98 15.95
C LEU A 36 36.25 -4.61 16.48
N SER A 37 36.90 -4.12 17.54
CA SER A 37 36.51 -2.87 18.17
C SER A 37 36.79 -1.64 17.30
N GLU A 38 37.80 -1.71 16.43
CA GLU A 38 38.18 -0.63 15.51
C GLU A 38 37.90 -0.96 14.04
N ASN A 39 37.30 -2.12 13.79
CA ASN A 39 37.03 -2.58 12.44
C ASN A 39 35.77 -1.94 11.87
N ALA A 40 35.94 -0.89 11.05
CA ALA A 40 34.84 -0.17 10.44
C ALA A 40 33.99 -1.06 9.52
N GLU A 41 34.63 -2.01 8.80
CA GLU A 41 33.90 -2.92 7.92
C GLU A 41 33.00 -3.85 8.70
N TYR A 42 33.48 -4.36 9.83
CA TYR A 42 32.69 -5.20 10.72
C TYR A 42 31.47 -4.43 11.28
N HIS A 43 31.69 -3.21 11.78
CA HIS A 43 30.64 -2.39 12.33
C HIS A 43 29.60 -2.00 11.28
N ALA A 44 30.03 -1.68 10.07
CA ALA A 44 29.14 -1.35 8.97
C ALA A 44 28.27 -2.56 8.60
N ALA A 45 28.84 -3.75 8.54
CA ALA A 45 28.09 -4.97 8.22
C ALA A 45 27.09 -5.31 9.32
N LYS A 46 27.47 -5.14 10.58
CA LYS A 46 26.54 -5.36 11.70
C LYS A 46 25.41 -4.36 11.73
N GLU A 47 25.68 -3.09 11.43
CA GLU A 47 24.67 -2.05 11.32
C GLU A 47 23.71 -2.37 10.19
N ARG A 48 24.22 -2.75 9.03
CA ARG A 48 23.39 -3.15 7.89
C ARG A 48 22.50 -4.34 8.24
N GLN A 49 23.03 -5.31 8.97
CA GLN A 49 22.28 -6.48 9.44
C GLN A 49 21.07 -6.05 10.28
N GLY A 50 21.27 -5.09 11.20
CA GLY A 50 20.18 -4.55 12.00
C GLY A 50 19.11 -3.85 11.15
N MET A 51 19.55 -3.04 10.19
CA MET A 51 18.64 -2.34 9.27
C MET A 51 17.83 -3.30 8.40
N VAL A 52 18.48 -4.34 7.87
CA VAL A 52 17.81 -5.36 7.05
C VAL A 52 16.79 -6.13 7.87
N ASN A 53 17.13 -6.52 9.09
CA ASN A 53 16.21 -7.20 9.98
C ASN A 53 14.97 -6.36 10.27
N ALA A 54 15.16 -5.07 10.56
CA ALA A 54 14.05 -4.16 10.83
C ALA A 54 13.15 -4.00 9.60
N ARG A 55 13.74 -3.82 8.44
CA ARG A 55 12.98 -3.68 7.19
C ARG A 55 12.21 -4.96 6.84
N LEU A 56 12.84 -6.13 7.01
CA LEU A 56 12.17 -7.41 6.80
C LEU A 56 10.95 -7.56 7.71
N GLY A 57 11.07 -7.16 8.97
CA GLY A 57 9.95 -7.20 9.91
C GLY A 57 8.78 -6.36 9.41
N GLN A 58 9.06 -5.14 8.96
CA GLN A 58 8.04 -4.22 8.42
C GLN A 58 7.38 -4.81 7.16
N LEU A 59 8.18 -5.30 6.23
CA LEU A 59 7.66 -5.85 4.97
C LEU A 59 6.82 -7.10 5.19
N ARG A 60 7.26 -7.99 6.07
CA ARG A 60 6.51 -9.21 6.40
C ARG A 60 5.18 -8.89 7.07
N ALA A 61 5.14 -7.90 7.95
CA ALA A 61 3.92 -7.45 8.59
C ALA A 61 2.94 -6.89 7.55
N ARG A 62 3.43 -6.07 6.63
CA ARG A 62 2.61 -5.50 5.56
C ARG A 62 2.08 -6.58 4.62
N LEU A 63 2.92 -7.55 4.27
CA LEU A 63 2.50 -8.67 3.43
C LEU A 63 1.40 -9.49 4.09
N ARG A 64 1.50 -9.73 5.41
CA ARG A 64 0.45 -10.42 6.16
C ARG A 64 -0.87 -9.66 6.10
N GLU A 65 -0.84 -8.34 6.30
CA GLU A 65 -2.05 -7.52 6.20
C GLU A 65 -2.69 -7.63 4.83
N LEU A 66 -1.91 -7.54 3.76
CA LEU A 66 -2.41 -7.67 2.40
C LEU A 66 -2.94 -9.07 2.11
N SER A 67 -2.33 -10.10 2.69
CA SER A 67 -2.75 -11.48 2.50
C SER A 67 -4.06 -11.81 3.23
N MET A 68 -4.42 -11.01 4.24
CA MET A 68 -5.70 -11.15 4.93
C MET A 68 -6.87 -10.58 4.14
N VAL A 69 -6.58 -9.79 3.10
CA VAL A 69 -7.62 -9.25 2.22
C VAL A 69 -8.08 -10.36 1.27
N ASP A 70 -9.35 -10.72 1.39
CA ASP A 70 -9.97 -11.68 0.50
C ASP A 70 -10.58 -10.93 -0.69
N PHE A 71 -9.94 -11.02 -1.84
CA PHE A 71 -10.38 -10.34 -3.06
C PHE A 71 -11.80 -10.72 -3.45
N ASP A 72 -12.18 -11.98 -3.24
CA ASP A 72 -13.51 -12.46 -3.61
C ASP A 72 -14.61 -11.80 -2.77
N ARG A 73 -14.27 -11.33 -1.58
CA ARG A 73 -15.20 -10.63 -0.69
C ARG A 73 -15.33 -9.15 -0.99
N ILE A 74 -14.39 -8.57 -1.74
CA ILE A 74 -14.49 -7.18 -2.14
C ILE A 74 -15.66 -7.04 -3.12
N PRO A 75 -16.62 -6.14 -2.86
CA PRO A 75 -17.77 -5.98 -3.75
C PRO A 75 -17.37 -5.59 -5.16
N ARG A 76 -18.18 -6.03 -6.13
CA ARG A 76 -17.98 -5.67 -7.55
C ARG A 76 -18.87 -4.53 -7.99
N ASP A 77 -19.87 -4.18 -7.20
CA ASP A 77 -20.91 -3.21 -7.54
C ASP A 77 -20.93 -1.97 -6.66
N ARG A 78 -20.04 -1.89 -5.70
CA ARG A 78 -19.98 -0.79 -4.73
C ARG A 78 -18.54 -0.48 -4.36
N VAL A 79 -18.36 0.69 -3.73
CA VAL A 79 -17.03 1.15 -3.30
C VAL A 79 -16.45 0.21 -2.26
N GLY A 80 -15.23 -0.22 -2.49
CA GLY A 80 -14.48 -1.05 -1.55
C GLY A 80 -13.00 -0.75 -1.63
N LEU A 81 -12.19 -1.54 -0.95
CA LEU A 81 -10.74 -1.41 -1.00
C LEU A 81 -10.25 -1.57 -2.45
N GLY A 82 -9.39 -0.68 -2.89
CA GLY A 82 -8.83 -0.68 -4.24
C GLY A 82 -9.70 -0.03 -5.30
N SER A 83 -10.90 0.45 -4.93
CA SER A 83 -11.79 1.15 -5.85
C SER A 83 -11.27 2.53 -6.21
N SER A 84 -11.46 2.94 -7.47
CA SER A 84 -11.30 4.32 -7.91
C SER A 84 -12.69 4.93 -8.06
N VAL A 85 -12.93 6.03 -7.36
CA VAL A 85 -14.24 6.66 -7.28
C VAL A 85 -14.12 8.09 -7.77
N THR A 86 -14.93 8.46 -8.78
CA THR A 86 -15.06 9.84 -9.18
C THR A 86 -16.29 10.41 -8.48
N VAL A 87 -16.10 11.47 -7.72
CA VAL A 87 -17.14 12.13 -6.97
C VAL A 87 -17.32 13.57 -7.45
N LEU A 88 -18.55 14.06 -7.36
CA LEU A 88 -18.87 15.47 -7.63
C LEU A 88 -19.13 16.15 -6.29
N ASP A 89 -18.33 17.18 -6.00
CA ASP A 89 -18.57 18.03 -4.83
C ASP A 89 -19.76 18.91 -5.15
N LEU A 90 -20.88 18.67 -4.50
CA LEU A 90 -22.13 19.39 -4.78
C LEU A 90 -22.08 20.85 -4.33
N ASP A 91 -21.21 21.18 -3.38
CA ASP A 91 -21.04 22.55 -2.93
C ASP A 91 -20.20 23.39 -3.89
N LYS A 92 -19.14 22.80 -4.44
CA LYS A 92 -18.20 23.50 -5.33
C LYS A 92 -18.42 23.19 -6.80
N ASN A 93 -19.24 22.18 -7.10
CA ASN A 93 -19.48 21.69 -8.46
C ASN A 93 -18.18 21.27 -9.16
N GLU A 94 -17.29 20.61 -8.42
CA GLU A 94 -16.01 20.12 -8.90
C GLU A 94 -15.95 18.59 -8.81
N GLU A 95 -15.37 17.95 -9.82
CA GLU A 95 -15.12 16.53 -9.83
C GLU A 95 -13.77 16.22 -9.20
N MET A 96 -13.72 15.15 -8.40
CA MET A 96 -12.48 14.67 -7.78
C MET A 96 -12.40 13.17 -7.92
N LEU A 97 -11.19 12.69 -8.17
CA LEU A 97 -10.91 11.25 -8.25
C LEU A 97 -10.21 10.79 -6.97
N TYR A 98 -10.79 9.80 -6.31
CA TYR A 98 -10.22 9.19 -5.11
C TYR A 98 -9.99 7.71 -5.31
N LYS A 99 -8.89 7.21 -4.79
CA LYS A 99 -8.60 5.79 -4.74
C LYS A 99 -8.61 5.32 -3.29
N LEU A 100 -9.37 4.27 -3.01
CA LEU A 100 -9.49 3.70 -1.66
C LEU A 100 -8.35 2.71 -1.41
N VAL A 101 -7.54 3.01 -0.41
CA VAL A 101 -6.34 2.23 -0.09
C VAL A 101 -6.30 1.90 1.39
N THR A 102 -5.33 1.09 1.80
CA THR A 102 -5.07 0.86 3.22
C THR A 102 -4.47 2.11 3.84
N SER A 103 -4.52 2.22 5.17
CA SER A 103 -3.96 3.39 5.87
C SER A 103 -2.47 3.59 5.60
N GLU A 104 -1.73 2.52 5.36
CA GLU A 104 -0.30 2.58 5.05
C GLU A 104 -0.02 3.19 3.67
N ASP A 105 -0.94 3.01 2.73
CA ASP A 105 -0.78 3.51 1.36
C ASP A 105 -1.47 4.86 1.15
N ALA A 106 -2.07 5.42 2.20
CA ALA A 106 -2.79 6.69 2.10
C ALA A 106 -1.86 7.84 1.71
N ASP A 107 -2.29 8.61 0.73
CA ASP A 107 -1.59 9.79 0.26
C ASP A 107 -2.64 10.76 -0.28
N VAL A 108 -3.14 11.61 0.59
CA VAL A 108 -4.24 12.52 0.28
C VAL A 108 -3.88 13.46 -0.87
N ALA A 109 -2.62 13.90 -0.95
CA ALA A 109 -2.16 14.79 -2.02
C ALA A 109 -2.32 14.15 -3.40
N ASN A 110 -2.20 12.82 -3.50
CA ASN A 110 -2.35 12.06 -4.75
C ASN A 110 -3.72 11.40 -4.87
N GLY A 111 -4.68 11.76 -4.02
CA GLY A 111 -6.03 11.21 -4.06
C GLY A 111 -6.17 9.81 -3.49
N CYS A 112 -5.17 9.31 -2.80
CA CYS A 112 -5.21 7.99 -2.15
C CYS A 112 -5.75 8.15 -0.73
N ILE A 113 -6.96 7.66 -0.50
CA ILE A 113 -7.67 7.82 0.78
C ILE A 113 -7.77 6.48 1.48
N SER A 114 -7.46 6.48 2.78
CA SER A 114 -7.63 5.29 3.61
C SER A 114 -9.12 4.94 3.75
N THR A 115 -9.43 3.65 3.66
CA THR A 115 -10.80 3.15 3.92
C THR A 115 -11.25 3.44 5.35
N THR A 116 -10.32 3.68 6.27
CA THR A 116 -10.61 4.01 7.67
C THR A 116 -10.70 5.51 7.95
N SER A 117 -10.37 6.36 6.96
CA SER A 117 -10.52 7.81 7.09
C SER A 117 -11.99 8.22 7.05
N PRO A 118 -12.35 9.43 7.56
CA PRO A 118 -13.74 9.89 7.50
C PRO A 118 -14.35 9.85 6.10
N ILE A 119 -13.63 10.31 5.09
CA ILE A 119 -14.08 10.27 3.69
C ILE A 119 -14.20 8.83 3.21
N GLY A 120 -13.18 8.00 3.49
CA GLY A 120 -13.18 6.60 3.10
C GLY A 120 -14.34 5.83 3.69
N ARG A 121 -14.62 6.02 4.97
CA ARG A 121 -15.77 5.39 5.64
C ARG A 121 -17.10 5.81 5.03
N ALA A 122 -17.22 7.08 4.64
CA ALA A 122 -18.43 7.59 4.00
C ALA A 122 -18.65 6.98 2.62
N LEU A 123 -17.56 6.73 1.88
CA LEU A 123 -17.63 6.21 0.51
C LEU A 123 -17.80 4.70 0.44
N VAL A 124 -17.16 3.95 1.34
CA VAL A 124 -17.20 2.47 1.30
C VAL A 124 -18.64 1.97 1.41
N GLY A 125 -19.00 1.05 0.52
CA GLY A 125 -20.33 0.47 0.46
C GLY A 125 -21.35 1.26 -0.36
N LYS A 126 -20.94 2.39 -0.92
CA LYS A 126 -21.82 3.24 -1.75
C LYS A 126 -21.72 2.84 -3.22
N LYS A 127 -22.73 3.21 -3.99
CA LYS A 127 -22.84 2.91 -5.42
C LYS A 127 -22.90 4.19 -6.23
N VAL A 128 -22.72 4.06 -7.54
CA VAL A 128 -22.92 5.17 -8.47
C VAL A 128 -24.35 5.72 -8.31
N GLY A 129 -24.44 7.03 -8.20
CA GLY A 129 -25.72 7.73 -7.97
C GLY A 129 -25.99 8.02 -6.50
N ASP A 130 -25.27 7.40 -5.59
CA ASP A 130 -25.43 7.67 -4.16
C ASP A 130 -24.78 9.01 -3.80
N THR A 131 -25.40 9.71 -2.85
CA THR A 131 -24.89 10.94 -2.28
C THR A 131 -24.36 10.63 -0.89
N VAL A 132 -23.16 11.09 -0.56
CA VAL A 132 -22.53 10.90 0.74
C VAL A 132 -22.31 12.23 1.43
N LYS A 133 -22.57 12.26 2.74
CA LYS A 133 -22.30 13.42 3.59
C LYS A 133 -21.23 13.04 4.60
N PHE A 134 -20.29 13.94 4.82
CA PHE A 134 -19.29 13.77 5.85
C PHE A 134 -18.85 15.12 6.40
N GLN A 135 -18.36 15.12 7.62
CA GLN A 135 -17.90 16.33 8.26
C GLN A 135 -16.40 16.47 8.20
N ILE A 136 -15.96 17.68 7.87
CA ILE A 136 -14.57 18.11 7.96
C ILE A 136 -14.52 19.30 8.91
N PRO A 137 -13.32 19.73 9.37
CA PRO A 137 -13.23 20.89 10.29
C PRO A 137 -13.90 22.15 9.77
N ASP A 138 -13.94 22.35 8.45
CA ASP A 138 -14.53 23.54 7.82
C ASP A 138 -16.05 23.43 7.64
N GLY A 139 -16.67 22.32 8.03
CA GLY A 139 -18.12 22.12 7.92
C GLY A 139 -18.48 20.78 7.27
N ALA A 140 -19.74 20.66 6.87
CA ALA A 140 -20.23 19.45 6.20
C ALA A 140 -19.98 19.52 4.70
N ARG A 141 -19.61 18.38 4.10
CA ARG A 141 -19.45 18.24 2.65
C ARG A 141 -20.39 17.18 2.14
N GLU A 142 -20.87 17.38 0.92
CA GLU A 142 -21.76 16.45 0.26
C GLU A 142 -21.21 16.12 -1.12
N PHE A 143 -21.00 14.83 -1.40
CA PHE A 143 -20.47 14.33 -2.65
C PHE A 143 -21.46 13.38 -3.31
N GLU A 144 -21.57 13.44 -4.63
CA GLU A 144 -22.30 12.44 -5.41
C GLU A 144 -21.30 11.53 -6.11
N ILE A 145 -21.51 10.22 -6.04
CA ILE A 145 -20.66 9.25 -6.74
C ILE A 145 -21.14 9.18 -8.20
N ILE A 146 -20.31 9.64 -9.12
CA ILE A 146 -20.66 9.70 -10.54
C ILE A 146 -19.99 8.60 -11.36
N LYS A 147 -18.88 8.03 -10.89
CA LYS A 147 -18.20 6.94 -11.56
C LYS A 147 -17.49 6.05 -10.53
N LEU A 148 -17.53 4.75 -10.77
CA LEU A 148 -16.91 3.77 -9.90
C LEU A 148 -16.20 2.71 -10.73
N LEU A 149 -14.91 2.49 -10.42
CA LEU A 149 -14.16 1.34 -10.90
C LEU A 149 -13.70 0.56 -9.67
N THR A 150 -14.22 -0.65 -9.49
CA THR A 150 -13.79 -1.51 -8.40
C THR A 150 -12.42 -2.12 -8.71
N ILE A 151 -11.78 -2.71 -7.71
CA ILE A 151 -10.51 -3.41 -7.93
C ILE A 151 -10.66 -4.52 -8.97
N HIS A 152 -11.82 -5.14 -9.05
CA HIS A 152 -12.12 -6.18 -10.05
C HIS A 152 -12.16 -5.60 -11.46
N ASP A 153 -12.75 -4.43 -11.63
CA ASP A 153 -12.80 -3.72 -12.91
C ASP A 153 -11.40 -3.31 -13.37
N ILE A 154 -10.60 -2.77 -12.45
CA ILE A 154 -9.25 -2.32 -12.73
C ILE A 154 -8.37 -3.49 -13.13
N ASN A 155 -8.41 -4.60 -12.38
CA ASN A 155 -7.64 -5.80 -12.69
C ASN A 155 -8.10 -6.45 -14.00
N GLY A 156 -9.41 -6.49 -14.24
CA GLY A 156 -9.97 -7.00 -15.48
C GLY A 156 -9.51 -6.19 -16.68
N SER A 157 -9.55 -4.86 -16.59
CA SER A 157 -9.06 -3.97 -17.66
C SER A 157 -7.57 -4.15 -17.91
N ALA A 158 -6.77 -4.30 -16.84
CA ALA A 158 -5.35 -4.54 -16.96
C ALA A 158 -5.06 -5.88 -17.67
N LYS A 159 -5.83 -6.92 -17.38
CA LYS A 159 -5.70 -8.22 -18.03
C LYS A 159 -6.09 -8.17 -19.51
N LEU A 160 -7.12 -7.38 -19.84
CA LEU A 160 -7.57 -7.23 -21.22
C LEU A 160 -6.59 -6.42 -22.06
N ASN A 161 -5.85 -5.53 -21.44
CA ASN A 161 -4.89 -4.64 -22.10
C ASN A 161 -3.48 -5.25 -22.19
N THR A 162 -3.21 -6.37 -21.53
CA THR A 162 -1.95 -7.08 -21.69
C THR A 162 -1.99 -7.93 -22.95
N PRO A 163 -1.07 -7.70 -23.91
CA PRO A 163 -0.94 -8.60 -25.03
C PRO A 163 -0.52 -9.97 -24.49
N SER A 164 -1.39 -10.91 -24.64
CA SER A 164 -1.12 -12.28 -24.27
C SER A 164 -0.25 -12.97 -25.31
#